data_d2e5ebd326dc9f40b8bd14c881167ce3
#
_entry.id   d2e5ebd326dc9f40b8bd14c881167ce3
#
_cell.length_a   1.000
_cell.length_b   1.000
_cell.length_c   1.000
_cell.angle_alpha   90.00
_cell.angle_beta   90.00
_cell.angle_gamma   90.00
#
_symmetry.space_group_name_H-M   'P 1'
#
loop_
_entity.id
_entity.type
_entity.pdbx_description
1 polymer ?
#
loop_
_entity_poly.entity_id
_entity_poly.type
_entity_poly.pdbx_seq_one_letter_code
_entity_poly.pdbx_strand_id
1 'polypeptide(L)'
;MRPIGKVRSPLVVILLTIITLGIYGLYWHYEMFKETNEFDNEGITGVVGLLLTIVCGIVTIFLLPWQVGETRKRAGLTEGVNAIYGLWILLPIVGGIIWIVLVQKAANELWESQGAVAA
;
A
#
# COMPACT_ATOMS: atom_id res chain seq x y z
N MET A 1 -20.72 5.53 7.55
CA MET A 1 -19.35 6.08 7.58
C MET A 1 -18.40 5.07 6.92
N ARG A 2 -17.55 5.53 6.02
CA ARG A 2 -16.61 4.63 5.36
C ARG A 2 -15.47 4.28 6.30
N PRO A 3 -15.04 2.99 6.33
CA PRO A 3 -13.85 2.62 7.07
C PRO A 3 -12.63 3.34 6.49
N ILE A 4 -11.78 3.87 7.34
CA ILE A 4 -10.54 4.48 6.90
C ILE A 4 -9.35 3.68 7.40
N GLY A 5 -8.26 3.70 6.63
CA GLY A 5 -7.07 2.96 6.98
C GLY A 5 -6.24 3.66 8.04
N LYS A 6 -5.10 3.05 8.35
CA LYS A 6 -4.17 3.58 9.36
C LYS A 6 -3.06 4.36 8.68
N VAL A 7 -2.74 5.52 9.25
CA VAL A 7 -1.54 6.25 8.87
C VAL A 7 -0.34 5.54 9.51
N ARG A 8 0.64 5.17 8.68
CA ARG A 8 1.83 4.45 9.13
C ARG A 8 3.08 5.19 8.71
N SER A 9 4.09 5.20 9.57
CA SER A 9 5.39 5.74 9.20
C SER A 9 6.06 4.78 8.20
N PRO A 10 6.48 5.25 7.02
CA PRO A 10 7.19 4.38 6.07
C PRO A 10 8.44 3.77 6.66
N LEU A 11 9.15 4.52 7.52
CA LEU A 11 10.35 4.02 8.19
C LEU A 11 10.03 2.82 9.07
N VAL A 12 8.93 2.89 9.83
CA VAL A 12 8.50 1.79 10.69
C VAL A 12 8.14 0.57 9.86
N VAL A 13 7.44 0.75 8.73
CA VAL A 13 7.12 -0.35 7.82
C VAL A 13 8.39 -1.04 7.35
N ILE A 14 9.37 -0.27 6.91
CA ILE A 14 10.65 -0.81 6.42
C ILE A 14 11.37 -1.58 7.54
N LEU A 15 11.50 -0.97 8.71
CA LEU A 15 12.19 -1.59 9.83
C LEU A 15 11.53 -2.89 10.27
N LEU A 16 10.20 -2.90 10.38
CA LEU A 16 9.47 -4.10 10.78
C LEU A 16 9.59 -5.19 9.72
N THR A 17 9.58 -4.82 8.44
CA THR A 17 9.75 -5.79 7.37
C THR A 17 11.13 -6.46 7.44
N ILE A 18 12.18 -5.68 7.70
CA ILE A 18 13.53 -6.21 7.81
C ILE A 18 13.67 -7.09 9.05
N ILE A 19 13.17 -6.61 10.20
CA ILE A 19 13.29 -7.32 11.48
C ILE A 19 12.56 -8.66 11.43
N THR A 20 11.41 -8.72 10.77
CA THR A 20 10.59 -9.94 10.69
C THR A 20 10.93 -10.80 9.48
N LEU A 21 12.00 -10.51 8.76
CA LEU A 21 12.44 -11.25 7.57
C LEU A 21 11.36 -11.31 6.49
N GLY A 22 10.61 -10.21 6.33
CA GLY A 22 9.59 -10.08 5.30
C GLY A 22 8.17 -10.46 5.73
N ILE A 23 7.99 -11.05 6.92
CA ILE A 23 6.65 -11.42 7.39
C ILE A 23 5.77 -10.19 7.55
N TYR A 24 6.31 -9.11 8.12
CA TYR A 24 5.55 -7.87 8.25
C TYR A 24 5.16 -7.31 6.87
N GLY A 25 6.00 -7.52 5.86
CA GLY A 25 5.68 -7.09 4.49
C GLY A 25 4.43 -7.76 3.95
N LEU A 26 4.23 -9.06 4.26
CA LEU A 26 3.00 -9.76 3.87
C LEU A 26 1.79 -9.19 4.59
N TYR A 27 1.92 -8.95 5.89
CA TYR A 27 0.87 -8.32 6.69
C TYR A 27 0.55 -6.92 6.15
N TRP A 28 1.57 -6.14 5.81
CA TRP A 28 1.41 -4.79 5.27
C TRP A 28 0.63 -4.82 3.94
N HIS A 29 0.98 -5.75 3.03
CA HIS A 29 0.23 -5.87 1.78
C HIS A 29 -1.23 -6.22 2.04
N TYR A 30 -1.48 -7.17 2.95
CA TYR A 30 -2.83 -7.53 3.32
C TYR A 30 -3.62 -6.32 3.83
N GLU A 31 -3.04 -5.57 4.76
CA GLU A 31 -3.72 -4.41 5.33
C GLU A 31 -3.94 -3.30 4.29
N MET A 32 -2.96 -3.07 3.42
CA MET A 32 -3.10 -2.04 2.39
C MET A 32 -4.23 -2.37 1.41
N PHE A 33 -4.30 -3.61 0.93
CA PHE A 33 -5.39 -4.01 0.05
C PHE A 33 -6.72 -3.99 0.78
N LYS A 34 -6.74 -4.49 2.01
CA LYS A 34 -7.96 -4.50 2.82
C LYS A 34 -8.48 -3.11 3.06
N GLU A 35 -7.62 -2.19 3.50
CA GLU A 35 -8.02 -0.83 3.84
C GLU A 35 -8.55 -0.09 2.62
N THR A 36 -7.88 -0.21 1.48
CA THR A 36 -8.34 0.47 0.27
C THR A 36 -9.64 -0.14 -0.25
N ASN A 37 -9.77 -1.47 -0.20
CA ASN A 37 -11.00 -2.13 -0.64
C ASN A 37 -12.19 -1.76 0.26
N GLU A 38 -12.00 -1.76 1.57
CA GLU A 38 -13.08 -1.44 2.51
C GLU A 38 -13.53 0.01 2.40
N PHE A 39 -12.62 0.91 2.06
CA PHE A 39 -12.95 2.31 1.94
C PHE A 39 -13.99 2.57 0.83
N ASP A 40 -13.80 1.97 -0.34
CA ASP A 40 -14.67 2.26 -1.50
C ASP A 40 -15.41 1.04 -2.04
N ASN A 41 -15.27 -0.11 -1.40
CA ASN A 41 -15.86 -1.40 -1.82
C ASN A 41 -15.46 -1.81 -3.22
N GLU A 42 -14.27 -1.39 -3.65
CA GLU A 42 -13.77 -1.72 -4.98
C GLU A 42 -12.32 -2.18 -4.92
N GLY A 43 -11.91 -2.90 -5.95
CA GLY A 43 -10.54 -3.38 -6.06
C GLY A 43 -10.33 -4.72 -5.39
N ILE A 44 -9.09 -5.00 -5.07
CA ILE A 44 -8.66 -6.30 -4.56
C ILE A 44 -8.82 -6.31 -3.03
N THR A 45 -9.45 -7.36 -2.51
CA THR A 45 -9.61 -7.51 -1.06
C THR A 45 -8.29 -7.86 -0.40
N GLY A 46 -8.22 -7.69 0.92
CA GLY A 46 -7.01 -8.03 1.67
C GLY A 46 -6.61 -9.49 1.53
N VAL A 47 -7.60 -10.41 1.58
CA VAL A 47 -7.31 -11.84 1.44
C VAL A 47 -6.75 -12.17 0.06
N VAL A 48 -7.40 -11.67 -0.99
CA VAL A 48 -6.93 -11.91 -2.36
C VAL A 48 -5.57 -11.27 -2.58
N GLY A 49 -5.37 -10.03 -2.07
CA GLY A 49 -4.07 -9.37 -2.17
C GLY A 49 -2.96 -10.14 -1.48
N LEU A 50 -3.25 -10.70 -0.30
CA LEU A 50 -2.28 -11.52 0.42
C LEU A 50 -1.93 -12.78 -0.37
N LEU A 51 -2.94 -13.47 -0.92
CA LEU A 51 -2.71 -14.66 -1.73
C LEU A 51 -1.88 -14.35 -2.97
N LEU A 52 -2.18 -13.23 -3.64
CA LEU A 52 -1.40 -12.81 -4.81
C LEU A 52 0.03 -12.49 -4.42
N THR A 53 0.25 -11.88 -3.25
CA THR A 53 1.60 -11.56 -2.78
C THR A 53 2.40 -12.83 -2.52
N ILE A 54 1.78 -13.86 -1.96
CA ILE A 54 2.46 -15.13 -1.67
C ILE A 54 2.76 -15.89 -2.96
N VAL A 55 1.79 -15.97 -3.88
CA VAL A 55 1.91 -16.78 -5.09
C VAL A 55 2.71 -16.05 -6.17
N CYS A 56 2.50 -14.76 -6.31
CA CYS A 56 3.12 -13.97 -7.38
C CYS A 56 3.37 -12.55 -6.90
N GLY A 57 4.32 -12.38 -5.97
CA GLY A 57 4.59 -11.09 -5.33
C GLY A 57 4.93 -9.98 -6.31
N ILE A 58 5.54 -10.30 -7.46
CA ILE A 58 5.88 -9.28 -8.43
C ILE A 58 4.64 -8.59 -8.99
N VAL A 59 3.51 -9.31 -9.08
CA VAL A 59 2.26 -8.74 -9.57
C VAL A 59 1.74 -7.67 -8.60
N THR A 60 1.81 -7.95 -7.29
CA THR A 60 1.31 -7.00 -6.29
C THR A 60 2.17 -5.76 -6.18
N ILE A 61 3.44 -5.82 -6.57
CA ILE A 61 4.30 -4.65 -6.62
C ILE A 61 3.74 -3.60 -7.58
N PHE A 62 3.04 -4.04 -8.63
CA PHE A 62 2.36 -3.14 -9.56
C PHE A 62 0.91 -2.90 -9.17
N LEU A 63 0.21 -3.93 -8.67
CA LEU A 63 -1.20 -3.84 -8.33
C LEU A 63 -1.47 -2.95 -7.12
N LEU A 64 -0.62 -2.99 -6.10
CA LEU A 64 -0.86 -2.21 -4.89
C LEU A 64 -0.81 -0.71 -5.17
N PRO A 65 0.24 -0.16 -5.81
CA PRO A 65 0.21 1.27 -6.14
C PRO A 65 -0.94 1.62 -7.07
N TRP A 66 -1.33 0.72 -7.99
CA TRP A 66 -2.49 0.94 -8.83
C TRP A 66 -3.76 1.10 -7.99
N GLN A 67 -3.99 0.19 -7.04
CA GLN A 67 -5.19 0.24 -6.20
C GLN A 67 -5.20 1.47 -5.30
N VAL A 68 -4.08 1.81 -4.69
CA VAL A 68 -3.98 3.01 -3.87
C VAL A 68 -4.29 4.24 -4.71
N GLY A 69 -3.72 4.34 -5.93
CA GLY A 69 -3.98 5.46 -6.82
C GLY A 69 -5.45 5.58 -7.21
N GLU A 70 -6.10 4.46 -7.53
CA GLU A 70 -7.51 4.47 -7.89
C GLU A 70 -8.40 4.88 -6.72
N THR A 71 -8.08 4.40 -5.52
CA THR A 71 -8.83 4.78 -4.32
C THR A 71 -8.66 6.26 -4.02
N ARG A 72 -7.45 6.80 -4.22
CA ARG A 72 -7.20 8.23 -4.04
C ARG A 72 -8.04 9.07 -5.01
N LYS A 73 -8.13 8.66 -6.28
CA LYS A 73 -8.95 9.38 -7.26
C LYS A 73 -10.43 9.38 -6.87
N ARG A 74 -10.94 8.26 -6.38
CA ARG A 74 -12.33 8.16 -5.93
C ARG A 74 -12.60 9.03 -4.70
N ALA A 75 -11.58 9.30 -3.90
CA ALA A 75 -11.69 10.16 -2.72
C ALA A 75 -11.49 11.64 -3.05
N GLY A 76 -11.28 11.98 -4.33
CA GLY A 76 -11.13 13.37 -4.75
C GLY A 76 -9.69 13.89 -4.74
N LEU A 77 -8.71 13.02 -4.49
CA LEU A 77 -7.30 13.39 -4.50
C LEU A 77 -6.69 13.14 -5.87
N THR A 78 -5.48 13.63 -6.09
CA THR A 78 -4.70 13.24 -7.27
C THR A 78 -4.31 11.78 -7.12
N GLU A 79 -3.97 11.13 -8.25
CA GLU A 79 -3.61 9.72 -8.22
C GLU A 79 -2.42 9.43 -7.30
N GLY A 80 -1.40 10.26 -7.32
CA GLY A 80 -0.24 10.11 -6.44
C GLY A 80 0.69 8.97 -6.82
N VAL A 81 0.16 7.74 -6.85
CA VAL A 81 0.91 6.55 -7.26
C VAL A 81 0.08 5.77 -8.26
N ASN A 82 0.73 4.92 -9.06
CA ASN A 82 0.04 4.07 -10.03
C ASN A 82 0.89 2.82 -10.29
N ALA A 83 0.41 1.97 -11.21
CA ALA A 83 1.08 0.70 -11.47
C ALA A 83 2.55 0.86 -11.91
N ILE A 84 2.88 1.96 -12.58
CA ILE A 84 4.25 2.20 -13.04
C ILE A 84 5.24 2.26 -11.87
N TYR A 85 4.78 2.63 -10.68
CA TYR A 85 5.64 2.67 -9.50
C TYR A 85 6.24 1.30 -9.14
N GLY A 86 5.66 0.21 -9.66
CA GLY A 86 6.27 -1.12 -9.52
C GLY A 86 7.63 -1.24 -10.17
N LEU A 87 7.95 -0.34 -11.12
CA LEU A 87 9.27 -0.36 -11.77
C LEU A 87 10.42 -0.09 -10.81
N TRP A 88 10.14 0.45 -9.62
CA TRP A 88 11.18 0.65 -8.61
C TRP A 88 11.88 -0.64 -8.22
N ILE A 89 11.23 -1.81 -8.43
CA ILE A 89 11.86 -3.10 -8.12
C ILE A 89 13.09 -3.38 -8.99
N LEU A 90 13.23 -2.67 -10.13
CA LEU A 90 14.40 -2.82 -10.99
C LEU A 90 15.67 -2.31 -10.33
N LEU A 91 15.56 -1.52 -9.27
CA LEU A 91 16.71 -1.09 -8.47
C LEU A 91 16.72 -1.94 -7.19
N PRO A 92 17.57 -2.98 -7.11
CA PRO A 92 17.53 -3.91 -5.97
C PRO A 92 17.72 -3.17 -4.64
N ILE A 93 17.02 -3.58 -3.62
CA ILE A 93 17.06 -3.05 -2.25
C ILE A 93 16.64 -1.58 -2.20
N VAL A 94 17.39 -0.67 -2.81
CA VAL A 94 17.08 0.77 -2.80
C VAL A 94 15.72 1.03 -3.43
N GLY A 95 15.44 0.38 -4.57
CA GLY A 95 14.15 0.53 -5.25
C GLY A 95 12.99 0.04 -4.41
N GLY A 96 13.16 -1.07 -3.71
CA GLY A 96 12.12 -1.60 -2.82
C GLY A 96 11.81 -0.66 -1.68
N ILE A 97 12.85 -0.07 -1.08
CA ILE A 97 12.67 0.90 0.01
C ILE A 97 11.94 2.14 -0.49
N ILE A 98 12.36 2.68 -1.63
CA ILE A 98 11.70 3.85 -2.22
C ILE A 98 10.25 3.54 -2.54
N TRP A 99 9.98 2.35 -3.09
CA TRP A 99 8.64 1.91 -3.42
C TRP A 99 7.73 1.93 -2.18
N ILE A 100 8.20 1.35 -1.06
CA ILE A 100 7.44 1.33 0.19
C ILE A 100 7.16 2.74 0.69
N VAL A 101 8.17 3.61 0.67
CA VAL A 101 8.01 4.99 1.13
C VAL A 101 6.95 5.72 0.30
N LEU A 102 7.03 5.62 -1.03
CA LEU A 102 6.10 6.33 -1.90
C LEU A 102 4.67 5.81 -1.77
N VAL A 103 4.50 4.49 -1.72
CA VAL A 103 3.16 3.89 -1.60
C VAL A 103 2.54 4.24 -0.24
N GLN A 104 3.30 4.06 0.84
CA GLN A 104 2.76 4.34 2.18
C GLN A 104 2.47 5.83 2.36
N LYS A 105 3.34 6.69 1.84
CA LYS A 105 3.11 8.13 1.91
C LYS A 105 1.83 8.53 1.19
N ALA A 106 1.60 7.97 0.01
CA ALA A 106 0.38 8.24 -0.75
C ALA A 106 -0.88 7.77 -0.01
N ALA A 107 -0.80 6.58 0.62
CA ALA A 107 -1.90 6.06 1.41
C ALA A 107 -2.15 6.92 2.65
N ASN A 108 -1.08 7.39 3.31
CA ASN A 108 -1.22 8.25 4.48
C ASN A 108 -1.95 9.55 4.12
N GLU A 109 -1.60 10.15 2.98
CA GLU A 109 -2.27 11.37 2.53
C GLU A 109 -3.76 11.12 2.31
N LEU A 110 -4.10 9.95 1.75
CA LEU A 110 -5.50 9.57 1.57
C LEU A 110 -6.23 9.50 2.91
N TRP A 111 -5.67 8.76 3.88
CA TRP A 111 -6.33 8.57 5.16
C TRP A 111 -6.41 9.87 5.96
N GLU A 112 -5.36 10.69 5.91
CA GLU A 112 -5.38 11.99 6.59
C GLU A 112 -6.45 12.90 5.99
N SER A 113 -6.67 12.84 4.67
CA SER A 113 -7.73 13.63 4.04
C SER A 113 -9.12 13.18 4.50
N GLN A 114 -9.26 11.96 5.04
CA GLN A 114 -10.52 11.42 5.56
C GLN A 114 -10.62 11.52 7.09
N GLY A 115 -9.67 12.20 7.73
CA GLY A 115 -9.73 12.49 9.16
C GLY A 115 -8.85 11.60 10.04
N ALA A 116 -8.07 10.67 9.48
CA ALA A 116 -7.19 9.86 10.31
C ALA A 116 -6.00 10.68 10.81
N VAL A 117 -5.51 10.32 11.98
CA VAL A 117 -4.32 10.94 12.56
C VAL A 117 -3.17 9.94 12.60
N ALA A 118 -1.95 10.46 12.63
CA ALA A 118 -0.77 9.62 12.70
C ALA A 118 -0.77 8.79 13.98
N ALA A 119 -0.42 7.53 13.84
CA ALA A 119 -0.34 6.61 14.97
C ALA A 119 0.92 6.85 15.78
#